data_556a84b9b444ea81950ea3ea55e0ad67
#
_entry.id   556a84b9b444ea81950ea3ea55e0ad67
#
_cell.length_a   1.000
_cell.length_b   1.000
_cell.length_c   1.000
_cell.angle_alpha   90.00
_cell.angle_beta   90.00
_cell.angle_gamma   90.00
#
_symmetry.space_group_name_H-M   'P 1'
#
loop_
_entity.id
_entity.type
_entity.pdbx_description
1 polymer ?
#
loop_
_entity_poly.entity_id
_entity_poly.type
_entity_poly.pdbx_seq_one_letter_code
_entity_poly.pdbx_strand_id
1 'polypeptide(L)'
;MSELATFSGSWDLILGHQMYSLQAGGAKRKVPAHLGEGVTRAVSHVLDIINKEASAKGRVIEFRDLFYAYVKSDPEHGITYILDLLLLYKRFKGKKMTVKVRRHVYLRQHLLPAVFKVEDGDETTPPSIPALVSGEGVAKSKDNRPFVHLVVPIAGEAKLDVLAKFLDNYEREVLQQLQPASLVMVVFAEAEDDPTERAVREGVESLEINYPGYSFKVVVLRAPFSRAVGLMAGVAEREDTDLLLLIDVDIKLTAAAFSTIRMFTKPGKSVFFPIVFSQFKDEGGYWRDFGFGIVSVYKQDLLAVKGLNTHISGWGKEDVDLYDRFLNSNLTVERAVAPELVHLYHPVTCSADLPTDQAAMCATSKASTFLSLPALVDKVLNSSLLIV
;
A
#
# COMPACT_ATOMS: atom_id res chain seq x y z
N MET A 1 11.66 9.70 -23.16
CA MET A 1 10.55 8.78 -23.40
C MET A 1 10.77 7.63 -22.44
N SER A 2 10.13 7.68 -21.27
CA SER A 2 10.22 6.64 -20.25
C SER A 2 9.25 5.53 -20.65
N GLU A 3 9.79 4.33 -20.86
CA GLU A 3 9.00 3.12 -21.00
C GLU A 3 8.11 2.97 -19.77
N LEU A 4 6.83 3.15 -19.95
CA LEU A 4 5.80 2.65 -19.06
C LEU A 4 6.05 1.15 -18.96
N ALA A 5 6.52 0.69 -17.81
CA ALA A 5 6.61 -0.72 -17.49
C ALA A 5 5.22 -1.31 -17.71
N THR A 6 5.06 -2.03 -18.80
CA THR A 6 3.86 -2.79 -19.09
C THR A 6 3.68 -3.77 -17.93
N PHE A 7 2.68 -3.55 -17.10
CA PHE A 7 2.20 -4.51 -16.11
C PHE A 7 1.68 -5.75 -16.84
N SER A 8 2.55 -6.59 -17.32
CA SER A 8 2.19 -7.94 -17.72
C SER A 8 1.95 -8.70 -16.43
N GLY A 9 0.69 -8.76 -15.98
CA GLY A 9 0.31 -9.44 -14.76
C GLY A 9 0.92 -10.84 -14.73
N SER A 10 1.64 -11.15 -13.64
CA SER A 10 2.19 -12.49 -13.43
C SER A 10 1.07 -13.51 -13.21
N TRP A 11 1.33 -14.78 -13.55
CA TRP A 11 0.43 -15.87 -13.22
C TRP A 11 0.61 -16.29 -11.77
N ASP A 12 -0.49 -16.37 -11.04
CA ASP A 12 -0.55 -16.95 -9.71
C ASP A 12 -1.03 -18.40 -9.80
N LEU A 13 -0.35 -19.31 -9.12
CA LEU A 13 -0.75 -20.71 -9.04
C LEU A 13 -1.51 -20.97 -7.73
N ILE A 14 -2.71 -21.51 -7.83
CA ILE A 14 -3.54 -21.92 -6.69
C ILE A 14 -3.55 -23.43 -6.57
N LEU A 15 -3.15 -23.93 -5.40
CA LEU A 15 -3.20 -25.34 -5.01
C LEU A 15 -3.97 -25.46 -3.69
N GLY A 16 -5.20 -25.97 -3.73
CA GLY A 16 -6.09 -26.03 -2.56
C GLY A 16 -6.31 -24.63 -1.96
N HIS A 17 -5.83 -24.43 -0.71
CA HIS A 17 -5.97 -23.15 0.00
C HIS A 17 -4.72 -22.26 -0.09
N GLN A 18 -3.73 -22.66 -0.87
CA GLN A 18 -2.45 -21.97 -0.99
C GLN A 18 -2.30 -21.35 -2.37
N MET A 19 -1.78 -20.13 -2.41
CA MET A 19 -1.42 -19.42 -3.61
C MET A 19 0.08 -19.23 -3.68
N TYR A 20 0.65 -19.50 -4.85
CA TYR A 20 2.05 -19.26 -5.18
C TYR A 20 2.13 -18.14 -6.19
N SER A 21 2.82 -17.07 -5.84
CA SER A 21 2.87 -15.83 -6.59
C SER A 21 4.29 -15.31 -6.69
N LEU A 22 4.61 -14.64 -7.80
CA LEU A 22 5.84 -13.87 -7.94
C LEU A 22 5.71 -12.45 -7.40
N GLN A 23 4.51 -12.07 -6.94
CA GLN A 23 4.28 -10.74 -6.38
C GLN A 23 4.89 -10.59 -4.99
N ALA A 24 5.15 -9.34 -4.59
CA ALA A 24 5.66 -9.02 -3.27
C ALA A 24 4.74 -9.56 -2.15
N GLY A 25 5.33 -10.01 -1.06
CA GLY A 25 4.61 -10.57 0.09
C GLY A 25 4.87 -12.06 0.34
N GLY A 26 5.83 -12.64 -0.39
CA GLY A 26 6.26 -14.03 -0.23
C GLY A 26 5.69 -14.95 -1.32
N ALA A 27 6.53 -15.93 -1.73
CA ALA A 27 6.21 -16.86 -2.81
C ALA A 27 5.00 -17.76 -2.49
N LYS A 28 4.62 -17.90 -1.23
CA LYS A 28 3.52 -18.77 -0.75
C LYS A 28 2.66 -18.01 0.25
N ARG A 29 1.38 -17.92 -0.02
CA ARG A 29 0.40 -17.26 0.86
C ARG A 29 -0.96 -17.98 0.83
N LYS A 30 -1.83 -17.67 1.79
CA LYS A 30 -3.21 -18.14 1.76
C LYS A 30 -3.95 -17.49 0.59
N VAL A 31 -4.81 -18.25 -0.09
CA VAL A 31 -5.66 -17.71 -1.17
C VAL A 31 -6.57 -16.63 -0.57
N PRO A 32 -6.55 -15.38 -1.08
CA PRO A 32 -7.50 -14.35 -0.67
C PRO A 32 -8.94 -14.79 -0.93
N ALA A 33 -9.87 -14.47 -0.04
CA ALA A 33 -11.26 -14.93 -0.12
C ALA A 33 -11.91 -14.58 -1.47
N HIS A 34 -11.78 -13.34 -1.91
CA HIS A 34 -12.34 -12.87 -3.19
C HIS A 34 -11.80 -13.64 -4.41
N LEU A 35 -10.53 -14.04 -4.37
CA LEU A 35 -9.92 -14.81 -5.45
C LEU A 35 -10.40 -16.27 -5.43
N GLY A 36 -10.53 -16.88 -4.24
CA GLY A 36 -11.10 -18.20 -4.06
C GLY A 36 -12.55 -18.27 -4.53
N GLU A 37 -13.36 -17.26 -4.20
CA GLU A 37 -14.72 -17.12 -4.71
C GLU A 37 -14.75 -16.94 -6.24
N GLY A 38 -13.82 -16.16 -6.81
CA GLY A 38 -13.68 -15.98 -8.25
C GLY A 38 -13.41 -17.30 -8.96
N VAL A 39 -12.48 -18.11 -8.45
CA VAL A 39 -12.21 -19.46 -8.98
C VAL A 39 -13.44 -20.37 -8.87
N THR A 40 -14.13 -20.34 -7.74
CA THR A 40 -15.36 -21.15 -7.55
C THR A 40 -16.45 -20.78 -8.56
N ARG A 41 -16.69 -19.48 -8.76
CA ARG A 41 -17.65 -18.98 -9.76
C ARG A 41 -17.24 -19.39 -11.19
N ALA A 42 -15.94 -19.30 -11.49
CA ALA A 42 -15.42 -19.71 -12.79
C ALA A 42 -15.67 -21.21 -13.06
N VAL A 43 -15.43 -22.07 -12.07
CA VAL A 43 -15.76 -23.50 -12.14
C VAL A 43 -17.24 -23.74 -12.36
N SER A 44 -18.12 -23.08 -11.60
CA SER A 44 -19.58 -23.19 -11.75
C SER A 44 -20.02 -22.78 -13.16
N HIS A 45 -19.53 -21.67 -13.67
CA HIS A 45 -19.84 -21.19 -15.01
C HIS A 45 -19.42 -22.17 -16.11
N VAL A 46 -18.23 -22.76 -15.97
CA VAL A 46 -17.77 -23.82 -16.89
C VAL A 46 -18.68 -25.02 -16.87
N LEU A 47 -19.13 -25.46 -15.69
CA LEU A 47 -20.06 -26.59 -15.56
C LEU A 47 -21.39 -26.29 -16.20
N ASP A 48 -21.94 -25.09 -16.06
CA ASP A 48 -23.19 -24.67 -16.69
C ASP A 48 -23.09 -24.73 -18.21
N ILE A 49 -21.99 -24.21 -18.78
CA ILE A 49 -21.74 -24.26 -20.22
C ILE A 49 -21.66 -25.71 -20.72
N ILE A 50 -20.86 -26.56 -20.07
CA ILE A 50 -20.64 -27.94 -20.48
C ILE A 50 -21.93 -28.75 -20.35
N ASN A 51 -22.72 -28.55 -19.27
CA ASN A 51 -23.95 -29.28 -19.03
C ASN A 51 -25.07 -28.83 -19.94
N LYS A 52 -25.11 -27.61 -20.42
CA LYS A 52 -26.09 -27.13 -21.40
C LYS A 52 -26.07 -27.99 -22.66
N GLU A 53 -24.91 -28.38 -23.14
CA GLU A 53 -24.79 -29.27 -24.32
C GLU A 53 -24.89 -30.76 -23.95
N ALA A 54 -24.37 -31.14 -22.78
CA ALA A 54 -24.35 -32.54 -22.36
C ALA A 54 -25.75 -33.08 -22.07
N SER A 55 -26.66 -32.27 -21.51
CA SER A 55 -28.04 -32.62 -21.17
C SER A 55 -28.83 -33.08 -22.40
N ALA A 56 -28.68 -32.42 -23.55
CA ALA A 56 -29.30 -32.78 -24.81
C ALA A 56 -28.89 -34.20 -25.28
N LYS A 57 -27.69 -34.65 -24.89
CA LYS A 57 -27.12 -35.95 -25.18
C LYS A 57 -27.37 -37.01 -24.08
N GLY A 58 -28.26 -36.71 -23.11
CA GLY A 58 -28.57 -37.60 -21.98
C GLY A 58 -27.39 -37.84 -21.04
N ARG A 59 -26.55 -36.83 -20.84
CA ARG A 59 -25.40 -36.85 -19.98
C ARG A 59 -25.46 -35.72 -18.95
N VAL A 60 -24.89 -35.95 -17.75
CA VAL A 60 -24.63 -34.93 -16.75
C VAL A 60 -23.15 -34.97 -16.35
N ILE A 61 -22.56 -33.83 -16.24
CA ILE A 61 -21.16 -33.66 -15.86
C ILE A 61 -21.14 -32.99 -14.52
N GLU A 62 -20.57 -33.67 -13.51
CA GLU A 62 -20.43 -33.17 -12.15
C GLU A 62 -18.98 -32.79 -11.86
N PHE A 63 -18.79 -31.73 -11.11
CA PHE A 63 -17.50 -31.38 -10.55
C PHE A 63 -17.10 -32.39 -9.49
N ARG A 64 -15.86 -32.84 -9.51
CA ARG A 64 -15.29 -33.69 -8.48
C ARG A 64 -14.18 -33.02 -7.71
N ASP A 65 -13.24 -32.40 -8.43
CA ASP A 65 -12.06 -31.78 -7.82
C ASP A 65 -11.43 -30.73 -8.73
N LEU A 66 -10.67 -29.81 -8.11
CA LEU A 66 -9.80 -28.86 -8.78
C LEU A 66 -8.34 -29.17 -8.41
N PHE A 67 -7.56 -29.69 -9.34
CA PHE A 67 -6.18 -30.03 -9.07
C PHE A 67 -5.33 -28.77 -8.87
N TYR A 68 -5.48 -27.80 -9.76
CA TYR A 68 -4.86 -26.47 -9.63
C TYR A 68 -5.61 -25.45 -10.50
N ALA A 69 -5.37 -24.18 -10.16
CA ALA A 69 -5.76 -23.06 -11.00
C ALA A 69 -4.57 -22.12 -11.22
N TYR A 70 -4.33 -21.70 -12.45
CA TYR A 70 -3.56 -20.49 -12.71
C TYR A 70 -4.52 -19.34 -12.89
N VAL A 71 -4.18 -18.21 -12.26
CA VAL A 71 -4.96 -16.97 -12.32
C VAL A 71 -4.03 -15.83 -12.71
N LYS A 72 -4.46 -15.03 -13.70
CA LYS A 72 -3.78 -13.81 -14.10
C LYS A 72 -4.77 -12.66 -14.01
N SER A 73 -4.51 -11.70 -13.14
CA SER A 73 -5.26 -10.45 -13.05
C SER A 73 -4.64 -9.41 -13.97
N ASP A 74 -5.46 -8.82 -14.81
CA ASP A 74 -5.08 -7.78 -15.75
C ASP A 74 -6.03 -6.59 -15.53
N PRO A 75 -5.53 -5.44 -15.05
CA PRO A 75 -6.38 -4.29 -14.73
C PRO A 75 -7.16 -3.74 -15.93
N GLU A 76 -6.66 -3.93 -17.15
CA GLU A 76 -7.31 -3.43 -18.36
C GLU A 76 -8.28 -4.43 -18.96
N HIS A 77 -7.98 -5.73 -18.83
CA HIS A 77 -8.67 -6.77 -19.57
C HIS A 77 -9.48 -7.75 -18.69
N GLY A 78 -9.31 -7.69 -17.37
CA GLY A 78 -10.01 -8.58 -16.44
C GLY A 78 -9.16 -9.73 -15.91
N ILE A 79 -9.78 -10.87 -15.63
CA ILE A 79 -9.13 -12.01 -15.02
C ILE A 79 -9.12 -13.20 -15.97
N THR A 80 -7.96 -13.79 -16.20
CA THR A 80 -7.80 -15.03 -16.99
C THR A 80 -7.53 -16.19 -16.05
N TYR A 81 -8.22 -17.31 -16.29
CA TYR A 81 -8.10 -18.54 -15.52
C TYR A 81 -7.68 -19.69 -16.42
N ILE A 82 -6.80 -20.56 -15.92
CA ILE A 82 -6.52 -21.88 -16.46
C ILE A 82 -6.84 -22.86 -15.33
N LEU A 83 -7.88 -23.67 -15.51
CA LEU A 83 -8.38 -24.59 -14.49
C LEU A 83 -8.11 -26.03 -14.90
N ASP A 84 -7.59 -26.83 -13.99
CA ASP A 84 -7.40 -28.26 -14.17
C ASP A 84 -8.42 -29.02 -13.31
N LEU A 85 -9.48 -29.48 -13.96
CA LEU A 85 -10.68 -30.02 -13.33
C LEU A 85 -10.72 -31.53 -13.43
N LEU A 86 -11.09 -32.22 -12.36
CA LEU A 86 -11.55 -33.58 -12.36
C LEU A 86 -13.09 -33.60 -12.41
N LEU A 87 -13.65 -34.14 -13.45
CA LEU A 87 -15.09 -34.19 -13.73
C LEU A 87 -15.60 -35.64 -13.76
N LEU A 88 -16.85 -35.83 -13.34
CA LEU A 88 -17.56 -37.09 -13.45
C LEU A 88 -18.58 -36.99 -14.59
N TYR A 89 -18.33 -37.70 -15.68
CA TYR A 89 -19.24 -37.81 -16.80
C TYR A 89 -20.22 -38.95 -16.52
N LYS A 90 -21.48 -38.64 -16.27
CA LYS A 90 -22.56 -39.59 -16.04
C LYS A 90 -23.51 -39.64 -17.24
N ARG A 91 -23.76 -40.84 -17.75
CA ARG A 91 -24.72 -41.10 -18.85
C ARG A 91 -25.94 -41.80 -18.28
N PHE A 92 -27.15 -41.29 -18.57
CA PHE A 92 -28.41 -41.91 -18.10
C PHE A 92 -29.28 -42.47 -19.26
N LYS A 93 -29.07 -42.05 -20.51
CA LYS A 93 -29.74 -42.65 -21.67
C LYS A 93 -28.91 -43.80 -22.20
N GLY A 94 -29.55 -44.99 -22.40
CA GLY A 94 -28.88 -46.21 -22.83
C GLY A 94 -28.10 -46.87 -21.68
N LYS A 95 -26.95 -47.48 -21.96
CA LYS A 95 -26.12 -48.16 -20.97
C LYS A 95 -25.59 -47.11 -19.98
N LYS A 96 -25.99 -47.20 -18.70
CA LYS A 96 -25.51 -46.32 -17.62
C LYS A 96 -24.00 -46.48 -17.46
N MET A 97 -23.29 -45.38 -17.42
CA MET A 97 -21.85 -45.35 -17.27
C MET A 97 -21.42 -44.07 -16.55
N THR A 98 -20.43 -44.18 -15.67
CA THR A 98 -19.76 -43.05 -15.01
C THR A 98 -18.27 -43.15 -15.31
N VAL A 99 -17.69 -42.06 -15.82
CA VAL A 99 -16.27 -41.99 -16.16
C VAL A 99 -15.68 -40.74 -15.53
N LYS A 100 -14.50 -40.88 -14.91
CA LYS A 100 -13.70 -39.76 -14.45
C LYS A 100 -12.91 -39.17 -15.62
N VAL A 101 -13.02 -37.87 -15.82
CA VAL A 101 -12.34 -37.18 -16.92
C VAL A 101 -11.62 -35.97 -16.37
N ARG A 102 -10.33 -35.85 -16.67
CA ARG A 102 -9.54 -34.64 -16.38
C ARG A 102 -9.67 -33.66 -17.55
N ARG A 103 -9.94 -32.39 -17.25
CA ARG A 103 -10.13 -31.35 -18.25
C ARG A 103 -9.36 -30.09 -17.86
N HIS A 104 -8.59 -29.55 -18.80
CA HIS A 104 -8.09 -28.19 -18.73
C HIS A 104 -9.08 -27.25 -19.38
N VAL A 105 -9.35 -26.14 -18.71
CA VAL A 105 -10.26 -25.10 -19.17
C VAL A 105 -9.56 -23.76 -19.14
N TYR A 106 -9.70 -23.02 -20.22
CA TYR A 106 -9.20 -21.67 -20.38
C TYR A 106 -10.40 -20.74 -20.45
N LEU A 107 -10.48 -19.77 -19.55
CA LEU A 107 -11.53 -18.77 -19.60
C LEU A 107 -10.99 -17.39 -19.22
N ARG A 108 -11.63 -16.37 -19.79
CA ARG A 108 -11.35 -14.98 -19.47
C ARG A 108 -12.64 -14.32 -19.02
N GLN A 109 -12.59 -13.68 -17.88
CA GLN A 109 -13.64 -12.85 -17.34
C GLN A 109 -13.28 -11.40 -17.57
N HIS A 110 -14.02 -10.70 -18.42
CA HIS A 110 -13.82 -9.27 -18.67
C HIS A 110 -14.30 -8.44 -17.47
N LEU A 111 -13.68 -7.30 -17.23
CA LEU A 111 -14.18 -6.30 -16.30
C LEU A 111 -15.48 -5.70 -16.86
N LEU A 112 -16.43 -5.43 -15.97
CA LEU A 112 -17.60 -4.63 -16.31
C LEU A 112 -17.18 -3.18 -16.56
N PRO A 113 -17.91 -2.43 -17.40
CA PRO A 113 -17.70 -1.00 -17.53
C PRO A 113 -17.74 -0.32 -16.17
N ALA A 114 -16.91 0.69 -15.97
CA ALA A 114 -16.90 1.48 -14.76
C ALA A 114 -18.26 2.17 -14.59
N VAL A 115 -18.89 1.98 -13.43
CA VAL A 115 -20.13 2.69 -13.06
C VAL A 115 -19.75 3.78 -12.08
N PHE A 116 -19.92 5.03 -12.47
CA PHE A 116 -19.73 6.17 -11.59
C PHE A 116 -21.00 6.39 -10.77
N LYS A 117 -20.90 6.30 -9.45
CA LYS A 117 -21.95 6.74 -8.53
C LYS A 117 -21.55 8.10 -7.98
N VAL A 118 -22.38 9.10 -8.20
CA VAL A 118 -22.28 10.40 -7.51
C VAL A 118 -23.07 10.26 -6.22
N GLU A 119 -22.44 10.50 -5.08
CA GLU A 119 -23.06 10.31 -3.75
C GLU A 119 -24.06 11.42 -3.36
N ASP A 120 -24.13 12.53 -4.10
CA ASP A 120 -25.14 13.58 -3.86
C ASP A 120 -26.17 13.52 -4.99
N GLY A 121 -27.38 13.13 -4.57
CA GLY A 121 -28.50 12.85 -5.46
C GLY A 121 -28.86 13.99 -6.37
N ASP A 122 -28.58 13.83 -7.60
CA ASP A 122 -29.42 14.16 -8.75
C ASP A 122 -28.88 13.42 -9.97
N GLU A 123 -29.72 12.64 -10.59
CA GLU A 123 -29.44 11.98 -11.87
C GLU A 123 -29.34 13.05 -12.97
N THR A 124 -28.19 13.67 -13.14
CA THR A 124 -27.94 14.47 -14.34
C THR A 124 -26.52 14.23 -14.82
N THR A 125 -26.45 13.59 -15.99
CA THR A 125 -25.31 13.48 -16.92
C THR A 125 -23.96 13.01 -16.33
N PRO A 126 -23.34 11.97 -16.93
CA PRO A 126 -21.98 11.62 -16.53
C PRO A 126 -21.08 12.84 -16.72
N PRO A 127 -20.27 13.21 -15.73
CA PRO A 127 -19.27 14.24 -15.94
C PRO A 127 -18.37 13.74 -17.07
N SER A 128 -18.44 14.43 -18.20
CA SER A 128 -17.38 14.35 -19.21
C SER A 128 -16.08 14.57 -18.46
N ILE A 129 -15.11 13.65 -18.65
CA ILE A 129 -13.77 13.76 -18.08
C ILE A 129 -13.26 15.16 -18.46
N PRO A 130 -13.26 16.15 -17.57
CA PRO A 130 -12.71 17.44 -17.93
C PRO A 130 -11.21 17.31 -17.69
N ALA A 131 -10.48 17.33 -18.78
CA ALA A 131 -9.21 18.06 -18.86
C ALA A 131 -8.35 18.05 -17.58
N LEU A 132 -7.89 16.87 -17.17
CA LEU A 132 -6.69 16.77 -16.33
C LEU A 132 -5.40 17.01 -17.15
N VAL A 133 -5.52 17.44 -18.41
CA VAL A 133 -4.41 17.57 -19.37
C VAL A 133 -4.42 18.91 -20.09
N SER A 134 -4.98 19.98 -19.58
CA SER A 134 -4.72 21.28 -20.18
C SER A 134 -4.40 22.31 -19.10
N GLY A 135 -3.09 22.54 -18.92
CA GLY A 135 -2.61 23.72 -18.23
C GLY A 135 -2.90 24.96 -19.04
N GLU A 136 -3.97 25.66 -18.73
CA GLU A 136 -4.12 27.08 -19.05
C GLU A 136 -5.12 27.73 -18.10
N GLY A 137 -4.66 28.82 -17.46
CA GLY A 137 -5.53 29.80 -16.82
C GLY A 137 -5.75 29.66 -15.34
N VAL A 138 -4.71 29.76 -14.52
CA VAL A 138 -4.87 30.04 -13.09
C VAL A 138 -5.17 31.52 -12.89
N ALA A 139 -6.48 31.86 -12.91
CA ALA A 139 -6.94 33.05 -12.21
C ALA A 139 -6.59 32.89 -10.72
N LYS A 140 -6.09 33.95 -10.07
CA LYS A 140 -5.82 34.03 -8.62
C LYS A 140 -7.11 33.86 -7.84
N SER A 141 -7.61 32.64 -7.69
CA SER A 141 -8.58 32.27 -6.68
C SER A 141 -7.80 32.00 -5.39
N LYS A 142 -8.31 32.48 -4.23
CA LYS A 142 -7.81 32.04 -2.93
C LYS A 142 -7.78 30.51 -2.96
N ASP A 143 -6.61 29.94 -2.78
CA ASP A 143 -6.44 28.48 -2.75
C ASP A 143 -7.26 27.94 -1.57
N ASN A 144 -8.38 27.31 -1.88
CA ASN A 144 -9.32 26.79 -0.89
C ASN A 144 -9.03 25.31 -0.55
N ARG A 145 -7.88 24.80 -0.99
CA ARG A 145 -7.47 23.42 -0.70
C ARG A 145 -7.13 23.29 0.79
N PRO A 146 -7.57 22.22 1.48
CA PRO A 146 -7.15 21.96 2.86
C PRO A 146 -5.63 21.90 2.99
N PHE A 147 -5.09 22.54 4.02
CA PHE A 147 -3.67 22.40 4.37
C PHE A 147 -3.40 20.96 4.79
N VAL A 148 -2.23 20.44 4.41
CA VAL A 148 -1.74 19.13 4.85
C VAL A 148 -0.57 19.36 5.79
N HIS A 149 -0.69 18.91 7.03
CA HIS A 149 0.31 19.09 8.07
C HIS A 149 1.16 17.82 8.20
N LEU A 150 2.40 17.87 7.72
CA LEU A 150 3.32 16.75 7.82
C LEU A 150 3.89 16.68 9.23
N VAL A 151 3.86 15.49 9.83
CA VAL A 151 4.49 15.20 11.13
C VAL A 151 5.54 14.12 10.92
N VAL A 152 6.81 14.48 11.21
CA VAL A 152 7.98 13.65 10.87
C VAL A 152 8.86 13.48 12.11
N PRO A 153 8.87 12.29 12.74
CA PRO A 153 9.80 11.99 13.83
C PRO A 153 11.17 11.59 13.29
N ILE A 154 12.23 11.99 13.99
CA ILE A 154 13.60 11.64 13.66
C ILE A 154 14.45 11.45 14.93
N ALA A 155 15.41 10.51 14.87
CA ALA A 155 16.42 10.30 15.88
C ALA A 155 17.71 9.74 15.27
N GLY A 156 18.84 10.11 15.86
CA GLY A 156 20.17 9.54 15.64
C GLY A 156 20.90 10.05 14.40
N GLU A 157 22.20 10.24 14.55
CA GLU A 157 23.11 10.78 13.52
C GLU A 157 23.10 9.98 12.20
N ALA A 158 22.86 8.67 12.27
CA ALA A 158 22.78 7.82 11.07
C ALA A 158 21.67 8.22 10.09
N LYS A 159 20.75 9.10 10.48
CA LYS A 159 19.67 9.62 9.66
C LYS A 159 19.93 10.99 9.04
N LEU A 160 21.08 11.61 9.27
CA LEU A 160 21.39 12.97 8.77
C LEU A 160 21.36 13.07 7.24
N ASP A 161 21.95 12.09 6.53
CA ASP A 161 21.90 12.05 5.06
C ASP A 161 20.46 11.89 4.53
N VAL A 162 19.62 11.16 5.27
CA VAL A 162 18.21 10.95 4.91
C VAL A 162 17.42 12.23 5.18
N LEU A 163 17.71 12.93 6.29
CA LEU A 163 17.14 14.23 6.63
C LEU A 163 17.42 15.27 5.54
N ALA A 164 18.68 15.38 5.10
CA ALA A 164 19.05 16.33 4.04
C ALA A 164 18.25 16.06 2.74
N LYS A 165 18.13 14.79 2.35
CA LYS A 165 17.34 14.40 1.18
C LYS A 165 15.84 14.67 1.36
N PHE A 166 15.32 14.49 2.57
CA PHE A 166 13.92 14.79 2.88
C PHE A 166 13.64 16.29 2.78
N LEU A 167 14.48 17.14 3.38
CA LEU A 167 14.30 18.60 3.33
C LEU A 167 14.44 19.14 1.90
N ASP A 168 15.42 18.66 1.11
CA ASP A 168 15.54 18.98 -0.33
C ASP A 168 14.30 18.57 -1.13
N ASN A 169 13.79 17.36 -0.87
CA ASN A 169 12.57 16.89 -1.52
C ASN A 169 11.35 17.72 -1.10
N TYR A 170 11.21 18.06 0.19
CA TYR A 170 10.14 18.89 0.70
C TYR A 170 10.19 20.29 0.08
N GLU A 171 11.37 20.91 0.02
CA GLU A 171 11.55 22.20 -0.64
C GLU A 171 11.08 22.16 -2.09
N ARG A 172 11.58 21.21 -2.88
CA ARG A 172 11.32 21.13 -4.32
C ARG A 172 9.86 20.77 -4.64
N GLU A 173 9.27 19.83 -3.92
CA GLU A 173 7.96 19.25 -4.25
C GLU A 173 6.80 19.94 -3.52
N VAL A 174 7.07 20.59 -2.39
CA VAL A 174 6.03 21.25 -1.58
C VAL A 174 6.12 22.77 -1.70
N LEU A 175 7.27 23.34 -1.34
CA LEU A 175 7.41 24.79 -1.24
C LEU A 175 7.47 25.44 -2.62
N GLN A 176 8.33 24.94 -3.51
CA GLN A 176 8.46 25.43 -4.89
C GLN A 176 7.21 25.15 -5.74
N GLN A 177 6.46 24.09 -5.42
CA GLN A 177 5.19 23.77 -6.09
C GLN A 177 3.97 24.43 -5.42
N LEU A 178 4.20 25.34 -4.47
CA LEU A 178 3.15 26.11 -3.78
C LEU A 178 2.03 25.23 -3.20
N GLN A 179 2.39 24.07 -2.62
CA GLN A 179 1.41 23.22 -1.97
C GLN A 179 1.00 23.83 -0.63
N PRO A 180 -0.31 23.92 -0.30
CA PRO A 180 -0.75 24.33 1.02
C PRO A 180 -0.44 23.23 2.03
N ALA A 181 0.69 23.39 2.71
CA ALA A 181 1.23 22.43 3.66
C ALA A 181 2.06 23.11 4.76
N SER A 182 2.28 22.40 5.85
CA SER A 182 3.21 22.77 6.91
C SER A 182 4.04 21.56 7.36
N LEU A 183 5.15 21.80 8.02
CA LEU A 183 6.06 20.74 8.48
C LEU A 183 6.28 20.86 10.00
N VAL A 184 6.07 19.74 10.71
CA VAL A 184 6.44 19.55 12.10
C VAL A 184 7.50 18.47 12.17
N MET A 185 8.74 18.86 12.51
CA MET A 185 9.83 17.93 12.78
C MET A 185 9.86 17.62 14.28
N VAL A 186 9.81 16.36 14.65
CA VAL A 186 9.92 15.92 16.04
C VAL A 186 11.24 15.20 16.25
N VAL A 187 12.15 15.83 16.97
CA VAL A 187 13.53 15.35 17.15
C VAL A 187 13.66 14.68 18.51
N PHE A 188 14.13 13.46 18.53
CA PHE A 188 14.61 12.81 19.74
C PHE A 188 16.11 13.08 19.88
N ALA A 189 16.48 13.75 20.94
CA ALA A 189 17.84 14.13 21.22
C ALA A 189 18.22 13.71 22.66
N GLU A 190 19.33 13.01 22.82
CA GLU A 190 19.73 12.46 24.12
C GLU A 190 20.35 13.51 25.05
N ALA A 191 21.03 14.52 24.47
CA ALA A 191 21.74 15.56 25.21
C ALA A 191 21.46 16.97 24.65
N GLU A 192 21.85 17.98 25.37
CA GLU A 192 22.04 19.33 24.82
C GLU A 192 23.17 19.27 23.77
N ASP A 193 23.02 19.98 22.65
CA ASP A 193 23.96 19.92 21.50
C ASP A 193 23.94 18.60 20.68
N ASP A 194 22.87 17.88 20.69
CA ASP A 194 22.71 16.69 19.87
C ASP A 194 22.85 17.04 18.35
N PRO A 195 23.71 16.33 17.60
CA PRO A 195 23.95 16.63 16.19
C PRO A 195 22.69 16.54 15.32
N THR A 196 21.76 15.64 15.67
CA THR A 196 20.47 15.49 14.96
C THR A 196 19.59 16.71 15.20
N GLU A 197 19.49 17.18 16.45
CA GLU A 197 18.74 18.38 16.78
C GLU A 197 19.30 19.59 16.04
N ARG A 198 20.60 19.77 16.05
CA ARG A 198 21.30 20.89 15.38
C ARG A 198 20.98 20.87 13.87
N ALA A 199 21.18 19.73 13.23
CA ALA A 199 20.93 19.59 11.79
C ALA A 199 19.47 19.85 11.40
N VAL A 200 18.50 19.40 12.23
CA VAL A 200 17.07 19.67 11.99
C VAL A 200 16.78 21.16 12.15
N ARG A 201 17.30 21.80 13.20
CA ARG A 201 17.09 23.25 13.42
C ARG A 201 17.68 24.09 12.29
N GLU A 202 18.93 23.83 11.89
CA GLU A 202 19.61 24.54 10.79
C GLU A 202 18.85 24.34 9.47
N GLY A 203 18.43 23.10 9.16
CA GLY A 203 17.68 22.81 7.96
C GLY A 203 16.29 23.47 7.91
N VAL A 204 15.57 23.47 9.03
CA VAL A 204 14.25 24.12 9.13
C VAL A 204 14.39 25.64 9.10
N GLU A 205 15.36 26.22 9.80
CA GLU A 205 15.64 27.66 9.79
C GLU A 205 15.96 28.16 8.36
N SER A 206 16.74 27.39 7.61
CA SER A 206 16.99 27.70 6.20
C SER A 206 15.72 27.75 5.36
N LEU A 207 14.78 26.82 5.58
CA LEU A 207 13.48 26.82 4.90
C LEU A 207 12.61 28.00 5.34
N GLU A 208 12.59 28.36 6.64
CA GLU A 208 11.85 29.52 7.18
C GLU A 208 12.31 30.83 6.55
N ILE A 209 13.64 31.02 6.41
CA ILE A 209 14.22 32.20 5.79
C ILE A 209 13.83 32.31 4.33
N ASN A 210 13.89 31.20 3.58
CA ASN A 210 13.65 31.17 2.14
C ASN A 210 12.14 31.19 1.80
N TYR A 211 11.29 30.69 2.70
CA TYR A 211 9.83 30.52 2.47
C TYR A 211 9.01 31.05 3.65
N PRO A 212 9.04 32.37 3.94
CA PRO A 212 8.40 32.96 5.13
C PRO A 212 6.86 32.87 5.14
N GLY A 213 6.26 32.45 4.04
CA GLY A 213 4.82 32.22 3.95
C GLY A 213 4.36 30.84 4.42
N TYR A 214 5.28 29.95 4.76
CA TYR A 214 5.00 28.61 5.25
C TYR A 214 5.19 28.49 6.76
N SER A 215 4.53 27.50 7.36
CA SER A 215 4.65 27.23 8.81
C SER A 215 5.51 26.01 9.04
N PHE A 216 6.55 26.18 9.84
CA PHE A 216 7.43 25.12 10.29
C PHE A 216 7.43 25.04 11.81
N LYS A 217 7.67 23.88 12.35
CA LYS A 217 7.83 23.67 13.79
C LYS A 217 8.84 22.58 14.08
N VAL A 218 9.73 22.84 15.05
CA VAL A 218 10.62 21.82 15.60
C VAL A 218 10.22 21.54 17.05
N VAL A 219 9.91 20.29 17.35
CA VAL A 219 9.60 19.79 18.69
C VAL A 219 10.77 18.90 19.13
N VAL A 220 11.34 19.17 20.28
CA VAL A 220 12.47 18.39 20.80
C VAL A 220 12.02 17.55 21.99
N LEU A 221 12.31 16.26 21.95
CA LEU A 221 11.99 15.30 23.02
C LEU A 221 13.29 14.75 23.60
N ARG A 222 13.49 14.92 24.91
CA ARG A 222 14.61 14.38 25.67
C ARG A 222 14.24 13.01 26.24
N ALA A 223 14.10 12.03 25.34
CA ALA A 223 13.68 10.69 25.67
C ALA A 223 14.23 9.68 24.65
N PRO A 224 14.27 8.39 24.95
CA PRO A 224 14.53 7.34 23.98
C PRO A 224 13.55 7.40 22.82
N PHE A 225 14.02 7.07 21.62
CA PHE A 225 13.18 7.11 20.43
C PHE A 225 11.95 6.20 20.55
N SER A 226 10.79 6.79 20.31
CA SER A 226 9.53 6.09 20.12
C SER A 226 8.74 6.78 18.99
N ARG A 227 8.51 6.06 17.90
CA ARG A 227 7.78 6.61 16.75
C ARG A 227 6.39 7.11 17.14
N ALA A 228 5.65 6.31 17.94
CA ALA A 228 4.32 6.68 18.41
C ALA A 228 4.34 7.96 19.28
N VAL A 229 5.29 8.06 20.22
CA VAL A 229 5.45 9.25 21.06
C VAL A 229 5.79 10.47 20.20
N GLY A 230 6.71 10.34 19.26
CA GLY A 230 7.12 11.43 18.38
C GLY A 230 5.98 11.93 17.51
N LEU A 231 5.25 11.03 16.87
CA LEU A 231 4.07 11.40 16.07
C LEU A 231 3.01 12.09 16.92
N MET A 232 2.69 11.57 18.11
CA MET A 232 1.70 12.19 19.00
C MET A 232 2.15 13.55 19.53
N ALA A 233 3.44 13.74 19.78
CA ALA A 233 3.98 15.06 20.16
C ALA A 233 3.81 16.09 19.04
N GLY A 234 4.08 15.69 17.79
CA GLY A 234 3.84 16.57 16.63
C GLY A 234 2.36 16.84 16.36
N VAL A 235 1.51 15.83 16.56
CA VAL A 235 0.03 15.98 16.47
C VAL A 235 -0.50 16.97 17.50
N ALA A 236 0.07 17.03 18.70
CA ALA A 236 -0.31 17.98 19.74
C ALA A 236 -0.15 19.45 19.31
N GLU A 237 0.76 19.71 18.39
CA GLU A 237 1.04 21.06 17.85
C GLU A 237 0.04 21.51 16.76
N ARG A 238 -0.99 20.73 16.48
CA ARG A 238 -1.99 21.02 15.44
C ARG A 238 -3.36 21.21 16.02
N GLU A 239 -4.26 21.84 15.24
CA GLU A 239 -5.66 22.02 15.61
C GLU A 239 -6.48 20.77 15.29
N ASP A 240 -7.60 20.56 15.98
CA ASP A 240 -8.42 19.35 15.82
C ASP A 240 -8.99 19.19 14.40
N THR A 241 -9.17 20.30 13.69
CA THR A 241 -9.66 20.34 12.31
C THR A 241 -8.58 20.14 11.26
N ASP A 242 -7.31 19.97 11.64
CA ASP A 242 -6.19 19.87 10.72
C ASP A 242 -6.12 18.50 10.06
N LEU A 243 -5.85 18.50 8.76
CA LEU A 243 -5.53 17.32 7.99
C LEU A 243 -4.04 16.98 8.16
N LEU A 244 -3.77 15.85 8.78
CA LEU A 244 -2.42 15.38 9.09
C LEU A 244 -1.93 14.39 8.05
N LEU A 245 -0.63 14.40 7.79
CA LEU A 245 0.11 13.33 7.15
C LEU A 245 1.23 12.88 8.09
N LEU A 246 1.06 11.71 8.70
CA LEU A 246 2.06 11.10 9.57
C LEU A 246 2.98 10.26 8.70
N ILE A 247 4.26 10.63 8.63
CA ILE A 247 5.25 9.99 7.76
C ILE A 247 6.61 9.86 8.44
N ASP A 248 7.48 9.08 7.84
CA ASP A 248 8.86 8.92 8.26
C ASP A 248 9.81 9.77 7.38
N VAL A 249 10.98 10.11 7.90
CA VAL A 249 11.97 10.96 7.21
C VAL A 249 12.54 10.33 5.91
N ASP A 250 12.37 9.02 5.72
CA ASP A 250 12.80 8.26 4.54
C ASP A 250 11.72 8.13 3.45
N ILE A 251 10.68 8.94 3.55
CA ILE A 251 9.65 9.03 2.50
C ILE A 251 9.97 10.18 1.55
N LYS A 252 10.17 9.84 0.28
CA LYS A 252 10.19 10.80 -0.82
C LYS A 252 8.77 10.98 -1.34
N LEU A 253 8.32 12.22 -1.46
CA LEU A 253 6.98 12.56 -1.95
C LEU A 253 7.06 13.45 -3.21
N THR A 254 5.99 13.47 -3.99
CA THR A 254 5.81 14.43 -5.09
C THR A 254 4.63 15.36 -4.79
N ALA A 255 4.55 16.48 -5.48
CA ALA A 255 3.44 17.43 -5.35
C ALA A 255 2.05 16.78 -5.57
N ALA A 256 1.97 15.77 -6.42
CA ALA A 256 0.74 15.04 -6.69
C ALA A 256 0.20 14.26 -5.47
N ALA A 257 1.07 13.86 -4.53
CA ALA A 257 0.67 13.17 -3.30
C ALA A 257 -0.37 13.95 -2.50
N PHE A 258 -0.29 15.28 -2.51
CA PHE A 258 -1.23 16.14 -1.78
C PHE A 258 -2.65 16.09 -2.34
N SER A 259 -2.80 15.88 -3.65
CA SER A 259 -4.12 15.67 -4.27
C SER A 259 -4.70 14.32 -3.88
N THR A 260 -3.89 13.27 -3.93
CA THR A 260 -4.26 11.91 -3.48
C THR A 260 -4.67 11.90 -2.01
N ILE A 261 -3.89 12.54 -1.13
CA ILE A 261 -4.19 12.67 0.30
C ILE A 261 -5.55 13.34 0.51
N ARG A 262 -5.78 14.51 -0.10
CA ARG A 262 -7.04 15.25 0.03
C ARG A 262 -8.24 14.50 -0.57
N MET A 263 -8.01 13.68 -1.59
CA MET A 263 -9.05 12.87 -2.22
C MET A 263 -9.54 11.76 -1.30
N PHE A 264 -8.64 11.03 -0.68
CA PHE A 264 -8.97 9.85 0.13
C PHE A 264 -9.22 10.14 1.60
N THR A 265 -8.81 11.31 2.13
CA THR A 265 -9.00 11.67 3.54
C THR A 265 -10.10 12.71 3.68
N LYS A 266 -11.20 12.35 4.35
CA LYS A 266 -12.37 13.23 4.55
C LYS A 266 -12.72 13.30 6.04
N PRO A 267 -12.94 14.50 6.62
CA PRO A 267 -13.21 14.65 8.04
C PRO A 267 -14.50 13.90 8.43
N GLY A 268 -14.41 13.08 9.46
CA GLY A 268 -15.53 12.28 9.98
C GLY A 268 -16.01 11.17 9.05
N LYS A 269 -15.33 10.92 7.92
CA LYS A 269 -15.74 9.92 6.92
C LYS A 269 -14.67 8.89 6.62
N SER A 270 -13.46 9.33 6.29
CA SER A 270 -12.41 8.41 5.84
C SER A 270 -11.02 8.78 6.31
N VAL A 271 -10.21 7.76 6.55
CA VAL A 271 -8.78 7.79 6.82
C VAL A 271 -8.03 7.06 5.71
N PHE A 272 -6.88 7.57 5.30
CA PHE A 272 -6.11 7.02 4.18
C PHE A 272 -4.78 6.43 4.63
N PHE A 273 -4.60 5.13 4.39
CA PHE A 273 -3.35 4.42 4.57
C PHE A 273 -2.77 4.07 3.19
N PRO A 274 -1.90 4.89 2.62
CA PRO A 274 -1.37 4.66 1.27
C PRO A 274 -0.57 3.36 1.18
N ILE A 275 -0.69 2.67 0.05
CA ILE A 275 0.22 1.60 -0.33
C ILE A 275 1.40 2.26 -1.04
N VAL A 276 2.53 2.38 -0.36
CA VAL A 276 3.72 3.07 -0.87
C VAL A 276 4.64 2.13 -1.63
N PHE A 277 5.40 2.68 -2.58
CA PHE A 277 6.46 1.95 -3.24
C PHE A 277 7.71 1.94 -2.37
N SER A 278 8.17 0.76 -1.94
CA SER A 278 9.41 0.59 -1.16
C SER A 278 10.54 0.15 -2.06
N GLN A 279 11.65 0.88 -2.03
CA GLN A 279 12.83 0.56 -2.81
C GLN A 279 13.58 -0.65 -2.24
N PHE A 280 14.14 -1.47 -3.11
CA PHE A 280 15.16 -2.44 -2.76
C PHE A 280 16.53 -1.77 -2.61
N LYS A 281 17.48 -2.53 -2.07
CA LYS A 281 18.86 -2.05 -1.88
C LYS A 281 19.53 -1.64 -3.18
N ASP A 282 19.37 -2.45 -4.24
CA ASP A 282 20.09 -2.26 -5.49
C ASP A 282 19.21 -1.51 -6.50
N GLU A 283 18.24 -2.17 -7.10
CA GLU A 283 17.33 -1.56 -8.07
C GLU A 283 15.89 -2.05 -7.90
N GLY A 284 14.93 -1.21 -8.33
CA GLY A 284 13.51 -1.52 -8.27
C GLY A 284 12.94 -1.39 -6.86
N GLY A 285 11.86 -2.09 -6.62
CA GLY A 285 11.13 -2.06 -5.36
C GLY A 285 9.86 -2.87 -5.44
N TYR A 286 9.00 -2.68 -4.44
CA TYR A 286 7.72 -3.37 -4.36
C TYR A 286 6.66 -2.48 -3.71
N TRP A 287 5.40 -2.75 -4.00
CA TRP A 287 4.28 -2.12 -3.32
C TRP A 287 4.09 -2.76 -1.95
N ARG A 288 4.18 -1.94 -0.90
CA ARG A 288 4.10 -2.41 0.49
C ARG A 288 2.63 -2.56 0.92
N ASP A 289 2.01 -3.67 0.54
CA ASP A 289 0.61 -3.96 0.87
C ASP A 289 0.34 -4.06 2.39
N PHE A 290 1.32 -4.49 3.18
CA PHE A 290 1.23 -4.64 4.64
C PHE A 290 2.05 -3.59 5.39
N GLY A 291 2.11 -2.37 4.88
CA GLY A 291 2.73 -1.23 5.55
C GLY A 291 1.66 -0.24 6.00
N PHE A 292 1.55 0.02 7.29
CA PHE A 292 0.54 0.92 7.88
C PHE A 292 1.17 2.14 8.55
N GLY A 293 2.48 2.29 8.47
CA GLY A 293 3.21 3.37 9.12
C GLY A 293 2.89 4.75 8.57
N ILE A 294 2.48 4.86 7.31
CA ILE A 294 2.09 6.14 6.71
C ILE A 294 0.58 6.27 6.73
N VAL A 295 0.08 7.37 7.28
CA VAL A 295 -1.36 7.61 7.38
C VAL A 295 -1.68 9.08 7.20
N SER A 296 -2.74 9.34 6.44
CA SER A 296 -3.37 10.67 6.37
C SER A 296 -4.72 10.62 7.06
N VAL A 297 -4.94 11.55 8.00
CA VAL A 297 -6.09 11.55 8.89
C VAL A 297 -6.36 12.95 9.42
N TYR A 298 -7.60 13.32 9.65
CA TYR A 298 -7.92 14.53 10.42
C TYR A 298 -7.62 14.29 11.91
N LYS A 299 -7.04 15.29 12.60
CA LYS A 299 -6.65 15.14 14.01
C LYS A 299 -7.83 14.72 14.89
N GLN A 300 -9.01 15.30 14.72
CA GLN A 300 -10.21 14.90 15.46
C GLN A 300 -10.53 13.39 15.29
N ASP A 301 -10.38 12.85 14.09
CA ASP A 301 -10.63 11.44 13.78
C ASP A 301 -9.57 10.52 14.38
N LEU A 302 -8.31 10.97 14.38
CA LEU A 302 -7.22 10.28 15.07
C LEU A 302 -7.47 10.22 16.58
N LEU A 303 -7.90 11.32 17.19
CA LEU A 303 -8.20 11.38 18.62
C LEU A 303 -9.43 10.54 18.98
N ALA A 304 -10.43 10.45 18.09
CA ALA A 304 -11.61 9.61 18.30
C ALA A 304 -11.26 8.12 18.47
N VAL A 305 -10.19 7.65 17.81
CA VAL A 305 -9.64 6.30 18.00
C VAL A 305 -8.51 6.25 19.06
N LYS A 306 -8.36 7.30 19.87
CA LYS A 306 -7.37 7.46 20.96
C LYS A 306 -5.91 7.62 20.49
N GLY A 307 -5.66 8.09 19.28
CA GLY A 307 -4.32 8.35 18.74
C GLY A 307 -3.47 7.09 18.61
N LEU A 308 -2.16 7.24 18.44
CA LEU A 308 -1.23 6.13 18.47
C LEU A 308 -1.02 5.62 19.91
N ASN A 309 -0.84 4.33 20.06
CA ASN A 309 -0.56 3.72 21.35
C ASN A 309 0.91 3.94 21.75
N THR A 310 1.16 4.95 22.58
CA THR A 310 2.50 5.33 23.05
C THR A 310 3.14 4.35 24.03
N HIS A 311 2.41 3.34 24.51
CA HIS A 311 2.94 2.27 25.35
C HIS A 311 3.60 1.15 24.54
N ILE A 312 3.36 1.11 23.23
CA ILE A 312 4.06 0.17 22.35
C ILE A 312 5.47 0.70 22.14
N SER A 313 6.45 -0.04 22.61
CA SER A 313 7.88 0.23 22.44
C SER A 313 8.52 -0.81 21.51
N GLY A 314 9.66 -0.47 20.94
CA GLY A 314 10.40 -1.34 20.04
C GLY A 314 10.04 -1.09 18.56
N TRP A 315 10.06 -2.13 17.74
CA TRP A 315 9.91 -2.05 16.30
C TRP A 315 8.53 -2.54 15.84
N GLY A 316 7.76 -1.67 15.17
CA GLY A 316 6.46 -2.00 14.61
C GLY A 316 5.35 -2.14 15.65
N LYS A 317 4.20 -2.59 15.23
CA LYS A 317 2.94 -2.79 15.99
C LYS A 317 2.15 -1.52 16.29
N GLU A 318 2.76 -0.38 16.55
CA GLU A 318 2.04 0.86 16.81
C GLU A 318 1.19 1.29 15.60
N ASP A 319 1.67 1.01 14.41
CA ASP A 319 1.00 1.25 13.14
C ASP A 319 -0.12 0.24 12.87
N VAL A 320 0.14 -1.04 13.13
CA VAL A 320 -0.86 -2.11 13.01
C VAL A 320 -1.99 -1.91 14.03
N ASP A 321 -1.66 -1.57 15.28
CA ASP A 321 -2.63 -1.26 16.33
C ASP A 321 -3.53 -0.06 15.95
N LEU A 322 -2.94 0.98 15.38
CA LEU A 322 -3.69 2.13 14.89
C LEU A 322 -4.63 1.74 13.74
N TYR A 323 -4.11 0.99 12.76
CA TYR A 323 -4.89 0.50 11.63
C TYR A 323 -6.07 -0.35 12.07
N ASP A 324 -5.87 -1.30 12.98
CA ASP A 324 -6.92 -2.16 13.51
C ASP A 324 -8.00 -1.35 14.26
N ARG A 325 -7.61 -0.30 14.97
CA ARG A 325 -8.58 0.58 15.65
C ARG A 325 -9.42 1.39 14.66
N PHE A 326 -8.84 1.83 13.53
CA PHE A 326 -9.61 2.46 12.47
C PHE A 326 -10.55 1.47 11.78
N LEU A 327 -10.14 0.22 11.53
CA LEU A 327 -11.03 -0.81 10.99
C LEU A 327 -12.24 -1.11 11.90
N ASN A 328 -12.09 -0.92 13.21
CA ASN A 328 -13.15 -1.09 14.19
C ASN A 328 -13.91 0.22 14.52
N SER A 329 -13.62 1.30 13.82
CA SER A 329 -14.32 2.60 13.95
C SER A 329 -15.46 2.75 12.94
N ASN A 330 -16.16 3.88 12.98
CA ASN A 330 -17.19 4.22 12.01
C ASN A 330 -16.61 4.87 10.73
N LEU A 331 -15.29 5.03 10.64
CA LEU A 331 -14.64 5.64 9.49
C LEU A 331 -14.34 4.59 8.41
N THR A 332 -14.42 4.99 7.17
CA THR A 332 -13.94 4.17 6.06
C THR A 332 -12.41 4.20 6.03
N VAL A 333 -11.78 3.04 6.04
CA VAL A 333 -10.34 2.93 5.84
C VAL A 333 -10.05 2.78 4.35
N GLU A 334 -9.51 3.83 3.76
CA GLU A 334 -9.12 3.86 2.37
C GLU A 334 -7.69 3.34 2.21
N ARG A 335 -7.51 2.41 1.26
CA ARG A 335 -6.19 1.91 0.86
C ARG A 335 -6.09 1.92 -0.65
N ALA A 336 -5.12 2.67 -1.16
CA ALA A 336 -4.84 2.74 -2.59
C ALA A 336 -3.32 2.82 -2.82
N VAL A 337 -2.89 2.35 -3.97
CA VAL A 337 -1.51 2.52 -4.44
C VAL A 337 -1.25 4.00 -4.63
N ALA A 338 -0.18 4.49 -4.00
CA ALA A 338 0.24 5.89 -4.04
C ALA A 338 1.66 6.00 -4.64
N PRO A 339 1.78 6.03 -5.98
CA PRO A 339 3.08 6.10 -6.65
C PRO A 339 3.84 7.40 -6.36
N GLU A 340 3.14 8.38 -5.83
CA GLU A 340 3.67 9.67 -5.42
C GLU A 340 4.44 9.62 -4.10
N LEU A 341 4.35 8.49 -3.37
CA LEU A 341 5.02 8.24 -2.09
C LEU A 341 5.98 7.06 -2.24
N VAL A 342 7.26 7.32 -2.08
CA VAL A 342 8.32 6.32 -2.22
C VAL A 342 9.09 6.21 -0.91
N HIS A 343 9.09 5.02 -0.32
CA HIS A 343 9.93 4.70 0.83
C HIS A 343 11.33 4.35 0.31
N LEU A 344 12.28 5.20 0.63
CA LEU A 344 13.68 5.04 0.24
C LEU A 344 14.29 3.85 0.97
N TYR A 345 15.15 3.12 0.27
CA TYR A 345 15.87 2.04 0.92
C TYR A 345 16.78 2.56 2.03
N HIS A 346 16.70 1.93 3.17
CA HIS A 346 17.68 2.04 4.26
C HIS A 346 17.90 0.67 4.91
N PRO A 347 19.10 0.39 5.46
CA PRO A 347 19.33 -0.85 6.19
C PRO A 347 18.38 -0.98 7.39
N VAL A 348 17.76 -2.17 7.52
CA VAL A 348 16.92 -2.50 8.67
C VAL A 348 17.78 -3.21 9.72
N THR A 349 17.86 -2.62 10.91
CA THR A 349 18.55 -3.20 12.07
C THR A 349 17.52 -3.66 13.09
N CYS A 350 17.53 -4.96 13.40
CA CYS A 350 16.64 -5.54 14.41
C CYS A 350 17.42 -5.68 15.72
N SER A 351 16.92 -5.05 16.80
CA SER A 351 17.52 -5.24 18.13
C SER A 351 17.35 -6.67 18.62
N ALA A 352 18.33 -7.17 19.35
CA ALA A 352 18.28 -8.50 19.97
C ALA A 352 17.23 -8.61 21.10
N ASP A 353 16.87 -7.46 21.69
CA ASP A 353 15.94 -7.40 22.84
C ASP A 353 14.48 -7.26 22.44
N LEU A 354 14.15 -7.36 21.14
CA LEU A 354 12.77 -7.29 20.68
C LEU A 354 11.96 -8.52 21.16
N PRO A 355 10.69 -8.34 21.56
CA PRO A 355 9.75 -9.44 21.71
C PRO A 355 9.69 -10.32 20.47
N THR A 356 9.45 -11.62 20.65
CA THR A 356 9.53 -12.64 19.59
C THR A 356 8.74 -12.27 18.33
N ASP A 357 7.54 -11.72 18.49
CA ASP A 357 6.67 -11.31 17.38
C ASP A 357 7.18 -10.04 16.66
N GLN A 358 7.67 -9.03 17.39
CA GLN A 358 8.32 -7.86 16.80
C GLN A 358 9.64 -8.23 16.11
N ALA A 359 10.42 -9.16 16.68
CA ALA A 359 11.62 -9.69 16.05
C ALA A 359 11.30 -10.37 14.70
N ALA A 360 10.23 -11.17 14.66
CA ALA A 360 9.76 -11.82 13.43
C ALA A 360 9.30 -10.80 12.39
N MET A 361 8.55 -9.75 12.78
CA MET A 361 8.14 -8.66 11.90
C MET A 361 9.35 -7.90 11.34
N CYS A 362 10.30 -7.56 12.19
CA CYS A 362 11.53 -6.87 11.79
C CYS A 362 12.35 -7.71 10.79
N ALA A 363 12.54 -9.00 11.08
CA ALA A 363 13.26 -9.92 10.19
C ALA A 363 12.56 -10.06 8.83
N THR A 364 11.23 -10.13 8.82
CA THR A 364 10.43 -10.17 7.58
C THR A 364 10.58 -8.89 6.77
N SER A 365 10.53 -7.72 7.41
CA SER A 365 10.76 -6.43 6.74
C SER A 365 12.18 -6.34 6.18
N LYS A 366 13.18 -6.77 6.95
CA LYS A 366 14.57 -6.81 6.48
C LYS A 366 14.73 -7.71 5.25
N ALA A 367 14.11 -8.89 5.25
CA ALA A 367 14.14 -9.80 4.12
C ALA A 367 13.44 -9.22 2.88
N SER A 368 12.28 -8.56 3.09
CA SER A 368 11.48 -7.97 2.01
C SER A 368 12.16 -6.81 1.30
N THR A 369 13.05 -6.08 1.98
CA THR A 369 13.75 -4.92 1.42
C THR A 369 15.11 -5.26 0.81
N PHE A 370 15.57 -6.52 0.92
CA PHE A 370 16.94 -6.87 0.56
C PHE A 370 17.15 -6.96 -0.95
N LEU A 371 16.30 -7.72 -1.67
CA LEU A 371 16.40 -7.92 -3.12
C LEU A 371 15.03 -8.30 -3.71
N SER A 372 14.86 -8.04 -5.02
CA SER A 372 13.77 -8.65 -5.77
C SER A 372 13.94 -10.17 -5.83
N LEU A 373 12.84 -10.91 -5.97
CA LEU A 373 12.92 -12.38 -6.10
C LEU A 373 13.79 -12.83 -7.28
N PRO A 374 13.73 -12.25 -8.49
CA PRO A 374 14.64 -12.58 -9.58
C PRO A 374 16.10 -12.34 -9.20
N ALA A 375 16.45 -11.20 -8.64
CA ALA A 375 17.82 -10.89 -8.23
C ALA A 375 18.32 -11.81 -7.10
N LEU A 376 17.43 -12.25 -6.20
CA LEU A 376 17.75 -13.24 -5.18
C LEU A 376 18.06 -14.61 -5.82
N VAL A 377 17.23 -15.06 -6.77
CA VAL A 377 17.42 -16.29 -7.51
C VAL A 377 18.75 -16.27 -8.25
N ASP A 378 19.05 -15.22 -8.99
CA ASP A 378 20.32 -15.06 -9.71
C ASP A 378 21.52 -15.08 -8.74
N LYS A 379 21.42 -14.43 -7.61
CA LYS A 379 22.45 -14.41 -6.58
C LYS A 379 22.66 -15.80 -5.96
N VAL A 380 21.59 -16.55 -5.72
CA VAL A 380 21.66 -17.92 -5.18
C VAL A 380 22.25 -18.87 -6.22
N LEU A 381 21.83 -18.80 -7.49
CA LEU A 381 22.31 -19.65 -8.57
C LEU A 381 23.79 -19.36 -8.92
N ASN A 382 24.20 -18.10 -8.84
CA ASN A 382 25.58 -17.67 -9.14
C ASN A 382 26.51 -17.75 -7.92
N SER A 383 25.98 -17.93 -6.70
CA SER A 383 26.80 -18.18 -5.53
C SER A 383 27.20 -19.64 -5.48
N SER A 384 28.50 -19.88 -5.36
CA SER A 384 29.13 -21.24 -5.21
C SER A 384 28.61 -22.01 -3.96
N LEU A 385 27.55 -21.56 -3.30
CA LEU A 385 26.95 -22.15 -2.12
C LEU A 385 25.92 -23.27 -2.42
N LEU A 386 25.69 -23.59 -3.70
CA LEU A 386 24.83 -24.73 -4.12
C LEU A 386 25.60 -25.97 -4.50
N ILE A 387 26.84 -26.13 -4.00
CA ILE A 387 27.57 -27.41 -4.08
C ILE A 387 27.62 -27.99 -2.67
N VAL A 388 26.53 -28.62 -2.24
CA VAL A 388 26.53 -29.72 -1.27
C VAL A 388 25.48 -30.72 -1.74
#